data_367b1bd97449323be508c7e57a492f24
#
_entry.id   367b1bd97449323be508c7e57a492f24
#
_cell.length_a   1.000
_cell.length_b   1.000
_cell.length_c   1.000
_cell.angle_alpha   90.00
_cell.angle_beta   90.00
_cell.angle_gamma   90.00
#
_symmetry.space_group_name_H-M   'P 1'
#
loop_
_entity.id
_entity.type
_entity.pdbx_description
1 polymer ?
#
loop_
_entity_poly.entity_id
_entity_poly.type
_entity_poly.pdbx_seq_one_letter_code
_entity_poly.pdbx_strand_id
1 'polypeptide(L)' 'MVFVFDLRNYISDVEFRVNLYKDKVHIVNYTKIVTIEKSRISIRHSSGMVIIKGKDLALKKLLDDEILIKGIINSVELE' A
#
# COMPACT_ATOMS: atom_id res chain seq x y z
N MET A 1 -26.41 10.19 6.00
CA MET A 1 -25.76 9.80 5.74
C MET A 1 -25.15 10.00 5.58
N VAL A 2 -25.20 9.91 5.26
CA VAL A 2 -24.38 9.70 4.93
C VAL A 2 -24.12 9.58 4.64
N PHE A 3 -24.32 9.55 4.40
CA PHE A 3 -23.80 9.12 3.85
C PHE A 3 -23.78 9.49 3.24
N VAL A 4 -24.21 9.78 3.01
CA VAL A 4 -24.00 9.89 2.16
C VAL A 4 -23.43 10.41 1.86
N PHE A 5 -23.10 10.69 1.86
CA PHE A 5 -22.24 10.83 1.42
C PHE A 5 -21.65 10.92 1.00
N ASP A 6 -21.76 11.00 1.16
CA ASP A 6 -20.70 10.76 0.63
C ASP A 6 -20.55 9.64 -0.35
N LEU A 7 -21.54 9.31 -0.99
CA LEU A 7 -21.65 8.26 -1.93
C LEU A 7 -20.78 8.46 -3.14
N ARG A 8 -20.61 9.66 -3.57
CA ARG A 8 -19.77 9.90 -4.72
C ARG A 8 -18.32 9.60 -4.45
N ASN A 9 -17.93 9.61 -3.21
CA ASN A 9 -16.59 9.20 -2.88
C ASN A 9 -16.41 7.72 -3.09
N TYR A 10 -17.44 6.96 -2.87
CA TYR A 10 -17.36 5.56 -3.18
C TYR A 10 -17.22 5.31 -4.65
N ILE A 11 -17.86 6.12 -5.44
CA ILE A 11 -17.85 5.91 -6.87
C ILE A 11 -16.50 6.26 -7.46
N SER A 12 -15.92 7.35 -7.01
CA SER A 12 -14.68 7.83 -7.58
C SER A 12 -13.46 7.25 -6.91
N ASP A 13 -13.60 6.80 -5.66
CA ASP A 13 -12.48 6.31 -4.89
C ASP A 13 -12.52 4.84 -4.75
N VAL A 14 -11.41 4.22 -5.04
CA VAL A 14 -11.24 2.82 -4.71
C VAL A 14 -10.58 2.76 -3.37
N GLU A 15 -10.99 1.80 -2.58
CA GLU A 15 -10.50 1.68 -1.24
C GLU A 15 -9.04 1.23 -1.22
N PHE A 16 -8.20 2.03 -0.59
CA PHE A 16 -6.81 1.67 -0.38
C PHE A 16 -6.73 0.69 0.78
N ARG A 17 -6.03 -0.42 0.58
CA ARG A 17 -5.89 -1.44 1.62
C ARG A 17 -4.47 -1.94 1.71
N VAL A 18 -4.07 -2.20 2.95
CA VAL A 18 -2.78 -2.82 3.25
C VAL A 18 -3.06 -4.07 4.06
N ASN A 19 -2.70 -5.21 3.50
CA ASN A 19 -2.90 -6.49 4.18
C ASN A 19 -1.54 -6.99 4.65
N LEU A 20 -1.38 -7.06 5.97
CA LEU A 20 -0.12 -7.47 6.58
C LEU A 20 -0.13 -8.94 6.91
N TYR A 21 0.92 -9.62 6.48
CA TYR A 21 1.16 -11.01 6.84
C TYR A 21 2.50 -11.10 7.52
N LYS A 22 2.85 -12.28 7.97
CA LYS A 22 4.08 -12.47 8.72
C LYS A 22 5.33 -12.09 7.92
N ASP A 23 5.35 -12.44 6.65
CA ASP A 23 6.53 -12.26 5.81
C ASP A 23 6.25 -11.50 4.52
N LYS A 24 5.11 -10.83 4.45
CA LYS A 24 4.74 -10.13 3.22
C LYS A 24 3.72 -9.05 3.50
N VAL A 25 3.64 -8.12 2.57
CA VAL A 25 2.64 -7.04 2.61
C VAL A 25 1.97 -7.01 1.25
N HIS A 26 0.66 -7.01 1.26
CA HIS A 26 -0.14 -6.91 0.04
C HIS A 26 -0.86 -5.57 0.05
N ILE A 27 -0.62 -4.76 -0.95
CA ILE A 27 -1.17 -3.41 -1.03
C ILE A 27 -2.08 -3.32 -2.24
N VAL A 28 -3.28 -2.83 -2.02
CA VAL A 28 -4.30 -2.74 -3.05
C VAL A 28 -4.71 -1.29 -3.25
N ASN A 29 -4.85 -0.91 -4.51
CA ASN A 29 -5.32 0.42 -4.91
C ASN A 29 -4.34 1.52 -4.59
N TYR A 30 -3.05 1.23 -4.82
CA TYR A 30 -2.03 2.25 -4.73
C TYR A 30 -2.08 3.13 -5.98
N THR A 31 -1.47 4.32 -5.91
CA THR A 31 -1.42 5.20 -7.07
C THR A 31 -0.02 5.27 -7.68
N LYS A 32 1.02 5.16 -6.85
CA LYS A 32 2.37 5.33 -7.35
C LYS A 32 3.38 4.69 -6.41
N ILE A 33 4.42 4.10 -7.00
CA ILE A 33 5.55 3.61 -6.22
C ILE A 33 6.59 4.71 -6.21
N VAL A 34 6.98 5.13 -5.01
CA VAL A 34 7.90 6.25 -4.83
C VAL A 34 9.33 5.77 -4.67
N THR A 35 9.53 4.76 -3.81
CA THR A 35 10.87 4.27 -3.50
C THR A 35 10.83 2.75 -3.42
N ILE A 36 11.83 2.09 -4.01
CA ILE A 36 12.01 0.65 -3.86
C ILE A 36 13.45 0.40 -3.47
N GLU A 37 13.67 -0.01 -2.23
CA GLU A 37 14.97 -0.39 -1.71
C GLU A 37 14.80 -1.65 -0.87
N LYS A 38 15.90 -2.37 -0.65
CA LYS A 38 15.84 -3.58 0.15
C LYS A 38 15.44 -3.33 1.58
N SER A 39 15.66 -2.12 2.07
CA SER A 39 15.34 -1.76 3.45
C SER A 39 14.10 -0.90 3.57
N ARG A 40 13.58 -0.38 2.47
CA ARG A 40 12.44 0.52 2.53
C ARG A 40 11.72 0.58 1.18
N ILE A 41 10.41 0.50 1.25
CA ILE A 41 9.57 0.68 0.07
C ILE A 41 8.49 1.70 0.43
N SER A 42 8.38 2.75 -0.38
CA SER A 42 7.41 3.82 -0.17
C SER A 42 6.41 3.83 -1.31
N ILE A 43 5.14 3.87 -0.96
CA ILE A 43 4.07 3.78 -1.93
C ILE A 43 3.04 4.85 -1.62
N ARG A 44 2.65 5.58 -2.66
CA ARG A 44 1.65 6.63 -2.51
C ARG A 44 0.26 6.09 -2.82
N HIS A 45 -0.71 6.58 -2.09
CA HIS A 45 -2.11 6.31 -2.37
C HIS A 45 -2.88 7.63 -2.37
N SER A 46 -4.17 7.56 -2.60
CA SER A 46 -4.96 8.78 -2.81
C SER A 46 -4.96 9.74 -1.62
N SER A 47 -4.77 9.22 -0.42
CA SER A 47 -4.83 10.05 0.79
C SER A 47 -3.50 10.25 1.48
N GLY A 48 -2.42 9.70 0.94
CA GLY A 48 -1.13 9.84 1.60
C GLY A 48 -0.13 8.81 1.13
N MET A 49 0.73 8.36 2.04
CA MET A 49 1.78 7.41 1.73
C MET A 49 1.83 6.30 2.75
N VAL A 50 2.30 5.14 2.31
CA VAL A 50 2.64 4.05 3.20
C VAL A 50 4.13 3.75 3.01
N ILE A 51 4.84 3.57 4.12
CA ILE A 51 6.26 3.29 4.10
C ILE A 51 6.50 1.97 4.82
N ILE A 52 7.09 1.02 4.10
CA ILE A 52 7.38 -0.30 4.63
C ILE A 52 8.86 -0.38 4.86
N LYS A 53 9.27 -0.68 6.07
CA LYS A 53 10.66 -0.80 6.45
C LYS A 53 10.96 -2.21 6.87
N GLY A 54 12.13 -2.70 6.50
CA GLY A 54 12.50 -4.05 6.85
C GLY A 54 13.84 -4.45 6.28
N LYS A 55 13.99 -5.73 5.99
CA LYS A 55 15.20 -6.31 5.46
C LYS A 55 14.88 -7.19 4.29
N ASP A 56 15.73 -7.11 3.27
CA ASP A 56 15.59 -7.96 2.09
C ASP A 56 14.20 -7.87 1.48
N LEU A 57 13.67 -6.67 1.45
CA LEU A 57 12.37 -6.42 0.86
C LEU A 57 12.46 -6.59 -0.65
N ALA A 58 11.49 -7.27 -1.23
CA ALA A 58 11.46 -7.51 -2.65
C ALA A 58 10.04 -7.42 -3.17
N LEU A 59 9.91 -6.80 -4.32
CA LEU A 59 8.62 -6.71 -5.00
C LEU A 59 8.40 -8.04 -5.72
N LYS A 60 7.40 -8.80 -5.32
CA LYS A 60 7.15 -10.11 -5.88
C LYS A 60 6.07 -10.11 -6.94
N LYS A 61 5.17 -9.14 -6.86
CA LYS A 61 4.08 -9.04 -7.81
C LYS A 61 3.74 -7.58 -7.99
N LEU A 62 3.59 -7.18 -9.24
CA LEU A 62 3.25 -5.80 -9.57
C LEU A 62 2.15 -5.81 -10.61
N LEU A 63 0.97 -5.41 -10.20
CA LEU A 63 -0.17 -5.24 -11.10
C LEU A 63 -0.53 -3.77 -11.12
N ASP A 64 -1.49 -3.42 -11.98
CA ASP A 64 -1.87 -2.01 -12.12
C ASP A 64 -2.32 -1.38 -10.80
N ASP A 65 -2.99 -2.17 -9.96
CA ASP A 65 -3.53 -1.64 -8.70
C ASP A 65 -3.14 -2.47 -7.49
N GLU A 66 -2.26 -3.47 -7.64
CA GLU A 66 -1.86 -4.33 -6.53
C GLU A 66 -0.37 -4.58 -6.54
N ILE A 67 0.19 -4.66 -5.34
CA ILE A 67 1.60 -4.95 -5.14
C ILE A 67 1.74 -5.99 -4.04
N LEU A 68 2.64 -6.94 -4.25
CA LEU A 68 3.01 -7.89 -3.21
C LEU A 68 4.49 -7.73 -2.89
N ILE A 69 4.78 -7.41 -1.64
CA ILE A 69 6.14 -7.23 -1.14
C ILE A 69 6.45 -8.34 -0.15
N LYS A 70 7.58 -8.99 -0.32
CA LYS A 70 8.02 -10.04 0.60
C LYS A 70 9.35 -9.67 1.23
N GLY A 71 9.61 -10.23 2.40
CA GLY A 71 10.84 -9.98 3.12
C GLY A 71 10.57 -9.95 4.61
N ILE A 72 11.55 -9.45 5.35
CA ILE A 72 11.40 -9.28 6.79
C ILE A 72 10.80 -7.90 7.01
N ILE A 73 9.58 -7.88 7.50
CA ILE A 73 8.85 -6.63 7.69
C ILE A 73 9.06 -6.15 9.12
N ASN A 74 9.72 -5.01 9.28
CA ASN A 74 9.95 -4.44 10.60
C ASN A 74 8.85 -3.46 11.01
N SER A 75 8.43 -2.62 10.07
CA SER A 75 7.38 -1.65 10.38
C SER A 75 6.65 -1.23 9.11
N VAL A 76 5.43 -0.79 9.31
CA VAL A 76 4.62 -0.19 8.26
C VAL A 76 4.09 1.13 8.81
N GLU A 77 4.43 2.22 8.14
CA GLU A 77 4.04 3.55 8.58
C GLU A 77 3.07 4.16 7.60
N LEU A 78 2.01 4.74 8.12
CA LEU A 78 1.01 5.41 7.30
C LEU A 78 1.16 6.91 7.49
N GLU A 79 1.26 7.63 6.38
CA GLU A 79 1.40 9.09 6.41
C GLU A 79 0.32 9.77 5.61
#